data_bfc06145a25fca4051d1eafe910cb767
#
_entry.id   bfc06145a25fca4051d1eafe910cb767
#
_cell.length_a   1.000
_cell.length_b   1.000
_cell.length_c   1.000
_cell.angle_alpha   90.00
_cell.angle_beta   90.00
_cell.angle_gamma   90.00
#
_symmetry.space_group_name_H-M   'P 1'
#
loop_
_entity.id
_entity.type
_entity.pdbx_description
1 polymer ?
#
loop_
_entity_poly.entity_id
_entity_poly.type
_entity_poly.pdbx_seq_one_letter_code
_entity_poly.pdbx_strand_id
1 'polypeptide(L)'
;MNLTPLVRTFFARRVAAIDSYADHAEQLQRAVLARLVRNAAHTAWGERHGYDRLRSYEDFAARVPLTDYEALKGDIDRMRRGERDILWPGRVRWYAKSSGTTNDKSKFIPVSDRGLQHLHYAGGRDSVALYLRNRPDSRLFTGRSLILGGSHQPNYDSPSSRVGDLSAILNENASPFVRLFRVPSKSTALLEDFDRKRELIAEETFDKNVTSIAGVPSWMMAVLMKVLERSGAKTIDEVWPNLEVFFHGGVAFTPYREQYHRLIPSARMSYMETYNASEGFFGLQTDPGDRAMTLMLDYDVFYEFIPLEEVGTAHPTVLPLWEVEAGRHYALVISTSCGLWRYQIGDTVRFTQTFPHKFVISGRTKSFINAFGEELMVDNAEQGLKAACQATGAEVREYTAAPVFMDAAGKCRHQWLIEFTKAPADLNLFAHSLDEALRAINSDYDAKRYKDITLQELEIVVARPALFDDWLRSRGKLGGQHKVPRLSNHRDLIEEILAMNV
;
A
#
# COMPACT_ATOMS: atom_id res chain seq x y z
N MET A 1 -6.15 -23.25 -24.62
CA MET A 1 -6.71 -22.17 -25.48
C MET A 1 -6.19 -20.84 -24.96
N ASN A 2 -5.63 -19.98 -25.81
CA ASN A 2 -5.16 -18.65 -25.38
C ASN A 2 -6.29 -17.63 -25.51
N LEU A 3 -6.86 -17.21 -24.37
CA LEU A 3 -7.93 -16.22 -24.34
C LEU A 3 -7.43 -14.76 -24.30
N THR A 4 -6.12 -14.55 -24.22
CA THR A 4 -5.51 -13.22 -24.05
C THR A 4 -5.92 -12.20 -25.13
N PRO A 5 -5.95 -12.53 -26.45
CA PRO A 5 -6.38 -11.58 -27.47
C PRO A 5 -7.84 -11.13 -27.30
N LEU A 6 -8.73 -12.06 -26.93
CA LEU A 6 -10.14 -11.75 -26.71
C LEU A 6 -10.31 -10.79 -25.52
N VAL A 7 -9.63 -11.08 -24.43
CA VAL A 7 -9.65 -10.25 -23.21
C VAL A 7 -9.09 -8.84 -23.50
N ARG A 8 -8.02 -8.74 -24.28
CA ARG A 8 -7.46 -7.45 -24.71
C ARG A 8 -8.51 -6.60 -25.46
N THR A 9 -9.20 -7.20 -26.42
CA THR A 9 -10.26 -6.51 -27.17
C THR A 9 -11.38 -6.04 -26.26
N PHE A 10 -11.75 -6.87 -25.28
CA PHE A 10 -12.76 -6.48 -24.27
C PHE A 10 -12.35 -5.26 -23.46
N PHE A 11 -11.07 -5.12 -23.13
CA PHE A 11 -10.56 -3.99 -22.35
C PHE A 11 -10.21 -2.74 -23.17
N ALA A 12 -10.25 -2.78 -24.50
CA ALA A 12 -9.80 -1.68 -25.34
C ALA A 12 -10.48 -0.33 -25.02
N ARG A 13 -11.81 -0.35 -24.80
CA ARG A 13 -12.55 0.86 -24.40
C ARG A 13 -12.14 1.39 -23.03
N ARG A 14 -11.82 0.48 -22.10
CA ARG A 14 -11.40 0.88 -20.76
C ARG A 14 -10.01 1.51 -20.79
N VAL A 15 -9.10 0.95 -21.55
CA VAL A 15 -7.77 1.50 -21.76
C VAL A 15 -7.86 2.91 -22.35
N ALA A 16 -8.67 3.12 -23.41
CA ALA A 16 -8.89 4.43 -23.98
C ALA A 16 -9.48 5.46 -22.99
N ALA A 17 -10.36 5.01 -22.09
CA ALA A 17 -10.87 5.88 -21.03
C ALA A 17 -9.78 6.31 -20.04
N ILE A 18 -8.88 5.40 -19.65
CA ILE A 18 -7.74 5.72 -18.77
C ILE A 18 -6.76 6.66 -19.49
N ASP A 19 -6.48 6.42 -20.77
CA ASP A 19 -5.58 7.27 -21.57
C ASP A 19 -6.14 8.71 -21.71
N SER A 20 -7.47 8.90 -21.60
CA SER A 20 -8.11 10.22 -21.64
C SER A 20 -8.09 10.99 -20.30
N TYR A 21 -7.53 10.43 -19.23
CA TYR A 21 -7.48 11.11 -17.93
C TYR A 21 -6.73 12.44 -17.97
N ALA A 22 -5.71 12.55 -18.82
CA ALA A 22 -4.97 13.79 -19.00
C ALA A 22 -5.90 14.97 -19.31
N ASP A 23 -6.83 14.76 -20.26
CA ASP A 23 -7.69 15.83 -20.76
C ASP A 23 -8.95 16.10 -19.93
N HIS A 24 -9.31 15.16 -19.03
CA HIS A 24 -10.62 15.17 -18.36
C HIS A 24 -10.55 15.06 -16.84
N ALA A 25 -9.37 15.26 -16.21
CA ALA A 25 -9.16 14.99 -14.80
C ALA A 25 -10.16 15.71 -13.88
N GLU A 26 -10.30 17.02 -14.01
CA GLU A 26 -11.23 17.82 -13.23
C GLU A 26 -12.68 17.40 -13.47
N GLN A 27 -13.08 17.24 -14.73
CA GLN A 27 -14.44 16.84 -15.08
C GLN A 27 -14.81 15.49 -14.47
N LEU A 28 -13.89 14.51 -14.54
CA LEU A 28 -14.09 13.18 -13.95
C LEU A 28 -14.25 13.26 -12.43
N GLN A 29 -13.38 14.00 -11.76
CA GLN A 29 -13.42 14.12 -10.30
C GLN A 29 -14.65 14.89 -9.81
N ARG A 30 -15.06 15.96 -10.50
CA ARG A 30 -16.34 16.65 -10.21
C ARG A 30 -17.54 15.73 -10.41
N ALA A 31 -17.54 14.90 -11.44
CA ALA A 31 -18.60 13.91 -11.69
C ALA A 31 -18.62 12.82 -10.62
N VAL A 32 -17.45 12.36 -10.14
CA VAL A 32 -17.34 11.43 -9.03
C VAL A 32 -17.93 12.03 -7.76
N LEU A 33 -17.51 13.24 -7.38
CA LEU A 33 -18.03 13.92 -6.19
C LEU A 33 -19.56 14.06 -6.24
N ALA A 34 -20.08 14.59 -7.34
CA ALA A 34 -21.52 14.77 -7.52
C ALA A 34 -22.28 13.43 -7.40
N ARG A 35 -21.72 12.35 -7.91
CA ARG A 35 -22.30 10.99 -7.79
C ARG A 35 -22.29 10.49 -6.36
N LEU A 36 -21.17 10.63 -5.64
CA LEU A 36 -21.02 10.21 -4.25
C LEU A 36 -22.01 10.96 -3.34
N VAL A 37 -22.04 12.28 -3.43
CA VAL A 37 -22.93 13.17 -2.65
C VAL A 37 -24.40 12.80 -2.91
N ARG A 38 -24.81 12.71 -4.18
CA ARG A 38 -26.18 12.35 -4.55
C ARG A 38 -26.59 11.00 -3.99
N ASN A 39 -25.73 9.99 -4.08
CA ASN A 39 -26.05 8.66 -3.57
C ASN A 39 -26.20 8.66 -2.04
N ALA A 40 -25.41 9.41 -1.32
CA ALA A 40 -25.41 9.45 0.14
C ALA A 40 -26.34 10.52 0.74
N ALA A 41 -27.12 11.25 -0.07
CA ALA A 41 -27.94 12.37 0.38
C ALA A 41 -28.93 12.02 1.52
N HIS A 42 -29.46 10.80 1.50
CA HIS A 42 -30.43 10.30 2.47
C HIS A 42 -29.81 9.38 3.54
N THR A 43 -28.50 9.41 3.73
CA THR A 43 -27.85 8.77 4.87
C THR A 43 -27.83 9.69 6.07
N ALA A 44 -27.62 9.15 7.27
CA ALA A 44 -27.49 9.96 8.49
C ALA A 44 -26.35 11.00 8.37
N TRP A 45 -25.25 10.64 7.68
CA TRP A 45 -24.16 11.55 7.38
C TRP A 45 -24.58 12.64 6.38
N GLY A 46 -25.22 12.25 5.27
CA GLY A 46 -25.65 13.17 4.22
C GLY A 46 -26.68 14.19 4.73
N GLU A 47 -27.64 13.76 5.55
CA GLU A 47 -28.61 14.66 6.19
C GLU A 47 -27.95 15.64 7.17
N ARG A 48 -26.99 15.14 8.01
CA ARG A 48 -26.22 15.94 8.97
C ARG A 48 -25.44 17.07 8.29
N HIS A 49 -24.91 16.80 7.08
CA HIS A 49 -24.08 17.74 6.33
C HIS A 49 -24.82 18.43 5.18
N GLY A 50 -26.12 18.19 5.02
CA GLY A 50 -26.96 18.88 4.04
C GLY A 50 -26.62 18.55 2.59
N TYR A 51 -26.38 17.28 2.27
CA TYR A 51 -25.97 16.81 0.93
C TYR A 51 -26.96 17.14 -0.17
N ASP A 52 -28.24 17.25 0.15
CA ASP A 52 -29.31 17.71 -0.74
C ASP A 52 -29.12 19.13 -1.25
N ARG A 53 -28.34 19.97 -0.55
CA ARG A 53 -28.08 21.38 -0.83
C ARG A 53 -26.74 21.65 -1.46
N LEU A 54 -25.85 20.64 -1.56
CA LEU A 54 -24.53 20.81 -2.17
C LEU A 54 -24.65 20.90 -3.70
N ARG A 55 -24.05 21.92 -4.28
CA ARG A 55 -24.08 22.18 -5.74
C ARG A 55 -22.67 22.19 -6.35
N SER A 56 -21.64 22.42 -5.54
CA SER A 56 -20.26 22.56 -6.00
C SER A 56 -19.28 21.89 -5.05
N TYR A 57 -18.02 21.82 -5.45
CA TYR A 57 -16.92 21.38 -4.57
C TYR A 57 -16.75 22.33 -3.38
N GLU A 58 -16.88 23.63 -3.62
CA GLU A 58 -16.73 24.64 -2.59
C GLU A 58 -17.81 24.51 -1.50
N ASP A 59 -19.06 24.21 -1.90
CA ASP A 59 -20.14 23.90 -0.96
C ASP A 59 -19.78 22.65 -0.11
N PHE A 60 -19.24 21.61 -0.77
CA PHE A 60 -18.83 20.37 -0.10
C PHE A 60 -17.69 20.63 0.87
N ALA A 61 -16.63 21.32 0.43
CA ALA A 61 -15.47 21.65 1.26
C ALA A 61 -15.82 22.51 2.49
N ALA A 62 -16.76 23.44 2.33
CA ALA A 62 -17.20 24.32 3.41
C ALA A 62 -18.06 23.62 4.47
N ARG A 63 -18.82 22.58 4.10
CA ARG A 63 -19.79 21.95 5.01
C ARG A 63 -19.37 20.61 5.57
N VAL A 64 -18.55 19.87 4.84
CA VAL A 64 -18.10 18.54 5.25
C VAL A 64 -16.73 18.65 5.90
N PRO A 65 -16.59 18.28 7.18
CA PRO A 65 -15.31 18.40 7.86
C PRO A 65 -14.29 17.38 7.34
N LEU A 66 -13.00 17.67 7.49
CA LEU A 66 -11.96 16.65 7.42
C LEU A 66 -12.19 15.62 8.52
N THR A 67 -12.04 14.36 8.18
CA THR A 67 -12.22 13.24 9.12
C THR A 67 -10.99 12.36 9.17
N ASP A 68 -10.89 11.61 10.25
CA ASP A 68 -10.02 10.44 10.40
C ASP A 68 -10.86 9.26 10.92
N TYR A 69 -10.21 8.17 11.26
CA TYR A 69 -10.91 6.99 11.76
C TYR A 69 -11.66 7.27 13.08
N GLU A 70 -11.07 8.03 14.00
CA GLU A 70 -11.68 8.30 15.30
C GLU A 70 -12.95 9.17 15.14
N ALA A 71 -12.94 10.12 14.20
CA ALA A 71 -14.11 10.92 13.89
C ALA A 71 -15.27 10.11 13.30
N LEU A 72 -14.99 9.09 12.49
CA LEU A 72 -16.01 8.23 11.86
C LEU A 72 -16.36 6.99 12.68
N LYS A 73 -15.57 6.65 13.69
CA LYS A 73 -15.67 5.39 14.45
C LYS A 73 -17.05 5.13 15.01
N GLY A 74 -17.70 6.13 15.60
CA GLY A 74 -19.04 5.99 16.15
C GLY A 74 -20.07 5.58 15.10
N ASP A 75 -20.03 6.19 13.92
CA ASP A 75 -20.91 5.87 12.79
C ASP A 75 -20.53 4.50 12.17
N ILE A 76 -19.24 4.17 12.06
CA ILE A 76 -18.76 2.85 11.61
C ILE A 76 -19.25 1.75 12.58
N ASP A 77 -19.18 1.97 13.87
CA ASP A 77 -19.66 1.00 14.87
C ASP A 77 -21.19 0.77 14.78
N ARG A 78 -21.98 1.81 14.47
CA ARG A 78 -23.41 1.66 14.17
C ARG A 78 -23.63 0.79 12.93
N MET A 79 -22.89 1.06 11.86
CA MET A 79 -22.94 0.24 10.64
C MET A 79 -22.55 -1.23 10.92
N ARG A 80 -21.51 -1.47 11.74
CA ARG A 80 -21.06 -2.81 12.14
C ARG A 80 -22.14 -3.58 12.92
N ARG A 81 -22.93 -2.90 13.74
CA ARG A 81 -24.10 -3.47 14.41
C ARG A 81 -25.29 -3.73 13.49
N GLY A 82 -25.18 -3.36 12.20
CA GLY A 82 -26.15 -3.63 11.17
C GLY A 82 -27.13 -2.50 10.89
N GLU A 83 -26.91 -1.30 11.45
CA GLU A 83 -27.68 -0.11 11.09
C GLU A 83 -27.46 0.23 9.62
N ARG A 84 -28.51 0.71 8.96
CA ARG A 84 -28.52 1.04 7.54
C ARG A 84 -28.40 2.55 7.36
N ASP A 85 -27.97 2.93 6.16
CA ASP A 85 -28.01 4.33 5.71
C ASP A 85 -27.30 5.29 6.65
N ILE A 86 -26.13 4.90 7.20
CA ILE A 86 -25.34 5.72 8.11
C ILE A 86 -24.35 6.61 7.36
N LEU A 87 -23.25 6.03 6.90
CA LEU A 87 -22.23 6.75 6.10
C LEU A 87 -22.41 6.50 4.60
N TRP A 88 -23.04 5.39 4.22
CA TRP A 88 -23.33 4.98 2.86
C TRP A 88 -24.70 4.30 2.79
N PRO A 89 -25.42 4.39 1.66
CA PRO A 89 -26.75 3.82 1.54
C PRO A 89 -26.77 2.30 1.71
N GLY A 90 -27.82 1.83 2.33
CA GLY A 90 -28.06 0.42 2.58
C GLY A 90 -27.27 -0.14 3.77
N ARG A 91 -27.14 -1.47 3.79
CA ARG A 91 -26.37 -2.16 4.82
C ARG A 91 -24.99 -2.52 4.27
N VAL A 92 -23.94 -2.13 4.97
CA VAL A 92 -22.58 -2.60 4.70
C VAL A 92 -22.36 -3.89 5.49
N ARG A 93 -21.94 -4.93 4.80
CA ARG A 93 -21.75 -6.28 5.38
C ARG A 93 -20.30 -6.58 5.69
N TRP A 94 -19.36 -5.97 4.97
CA TRP A 94 -17.94 -6.25 5.08
C TRP A 94 -17.17 -5.08 5.66
N TYR A 95 -16.23 -5.42 6.54
CA TYR A 95 -15.31 -4.46 7.15
C TYR A 95 -13.89 -4.98 7.02
N ALA A 96 -13.07 -4.25 6.31
CA ALA A 96 -11.66 -4.55 6.19
C ALA A 96 -10.94 -4.16 7.49
N LYS A 97 -10.27 -5.14 8.11
CA LYS A 97 -9.44 -4.89 9.28
C LYS A 97 -8.11 -4.33 8.80
N SER A 98 -7.84 -3.09 9.14
CA SER A 98 -6.56 -2.42 8.89
C SER A 98 -5.76 -2.34 10.20
N SER A 99 -4.45 -2.51 10.10
CA SER A 99 -3.56 -2.28 11.24
C SER A 99 -3.60 -0.80 11.62
N GLY A 100 -4.10 -0.48 12.81
CA GLY A 100 -3.97 0.86 13.36
C GLY A 100 -2.50 1.13 13.70
N THR A 101 -1.94 2.19 13.15
CA THR A 101 -0.60 2.66 13.52
C THR A 101 -0.63 3.53 14.79
N THR A 102 -1.81 3.86 15.29
CA THR A 102 -2.02 4.67 16.50
C THR A 102 -2.81 3.86 17.53
N ASN A 103 -2.28 3.68 18.73
CA ASN A 103 -2.94 3.06 19.90
C ASN A 103 -3.31 1.56 19.78
N ASP A 104 -2.58 0.73 19.03
CA ASP A 104 -2.75 -0.74 18.96
C ASP A 104 -4.16 -1.27 18.60
N LYS A 105 -5.10 -0.38 18.27
CA LYS A 105 -6.48 -0.75 17.93
C LYS A 105 -6.65 -0.89 16.43
N SER A 106 -7.12 -2.05 15.99
CA SER A 106 -7.47 -2.28 14.58
C SER A 106 -8.56 -1.32 14.13
N LYS A 107 -8.42 -0.78 12.92
CA LYS A 107 -9.47 -0.02 12.24
C LYS A 107 -10.36 -0.98 11.45
N PHE A 108 -11.65 -0.68 11.40
CA PHE A 108 -12.63 -1.45 10.62
C PHE A 108 -13.17 -0.57 9.50
N ILE A 109 -12.58 -0.69 8.34
CA ILE A 109 -12.91 0.13 7.18
C ILE A 109 -14.12 -0.49 6.47
N PRO A 110 -15.23 0.24 6.29
CA PRO A 110 -16.40 -0.28 5.59
C PRO A 110 -16.08 -0.63 4.14
N VAL A 111 -16.60 -1.76 3.66
CA VAL A 111 -16.48 -2.18 2.27
C VAL A 111 -17.89 -2.43 1.74
N SER A 112 -18.46 -1.44 1.05
CA SER A 112 -19.78 -1.53 0.46
C SER A 112 -19.81 -2.44 -0.76
N ASP A 113 -20.99 -2.96 -1.16
CA ASP A 113 -21.13 -3.73 -2.40
C ASP A 113 -20.71 -2.89 -3.62
N ARG A 114 -21.01 -1.58 -3.61
CA ARG A 114 -20.56 -0.66 -4.65
C ARG A 114 -19.06 -0.48 -4.64
N GLY A 115 -18.46 -0.30 -3.46
CA GLY A 115 -17.01 -0.20 -3.29
C GLY A 115 -16.27 -1.44 -3.77
N LEU A 116 -16.80 -2.65 -3.52
CA LEU A 116 -16.24 -3.88 -4.07
C LEU A 116 -16.12 -3.81 -5.59
N GLN A 117 -17.16 -3.34 -6.29
CA GLN A 117 -17.23 -3.36 -7.76
C GLN A 117 -16.48 -2.20 -8.43
N HIS A 118 -16.67 -0.98 -7.93
CA HIS A 118 -16.23 0.24 -8.60
C HIS A 118 -14.93 0.81 -8.03
N LEU A 119 -14.48 0.29 -6.89
CA LEU A 119 -13.27 0.73 -6.25
C LEU A 119 -12.20 -0.39 -6.32
N HIS A 120 -12.43 -1.51 -5.65
CA HIS A 120 -11.42 -2.56 -5.50
C HIS A 120 -11.30 -3.46 -6.75
N TYR A 121 -12.40 -4.04 -7.24
CA TYR A 121 -12.30 -4.90 -8.43
C TYR A 121 -12.01 -4.12 -9.71
N ALA A 122 -12.38 -2.83 -9.78
CA ALA A 122 -11.99 -1.97 -10.88
C ALA A 122 -10.47 -1.92 -11.01
N GLY A 123 -9.74 -1.67 -9.90
CA GLY A 123 -8.28 -1.64 -9.89
C GLY A 123 -7.64 -2.94 -10.37
N GLY A 124 -8.13 -4.08 -9.89
CA GLY A 124 -7.62 -5.38 -10.32
C GLY A 124 -7.86 -5.67 -11.82
N ARG A 125 -9.02 -5.25 -12.37
CA ARG A 125 -9.31 -5.37 -13.82
C ARG A 125 -8.41 -4.47 -14.65
N ASP A 126 -8.24 -3.24 -14.21
CA ASP A 126 -7.46 -2.24 -14.95
C ASP A 126 -5.96 -2.54 -14.89
N SER A 127 -5.45 -3.14 -13.82
CA SER A 127 -4.08 -3.68 -13.76
C SER A 127 -3.83 -4.67 -14.91
N VAL A 128 -4.77 -5.61 -15.09
CA VAL A 128 -4.69 -6.58 -16.20
C VAL A 128 -4.84 -5.89 -17.56
N ALA A 129 -5.79 -4.95 -17.70
CA ALA A 129 -6.02 -4.23 -18.95
C ALA A 129 -4.78 -3.46 -19.42
N LEU A 130 -4.15 -2.71 -18.50
CA LEU A 130 -2.94 -1.93 -18.78
C LEU A 130 -1.72 -2.83 -19.03
N TYR A 131 -1.59 -3.93 -18.29
CA TYR A 131 -0.57 -4.92 -18.58
C TYR A 131 -0.69 -5.46 -20.02
N LEU A 132 -1.90 -5.86 -20.44
CA LEU A 132 -2.15 -6.35 -21.79
C LEU A 132 -1.96 -5.28 -22.87
N ARG A 133 -2.20 -4.01 -22.57
CA ARG A 133 -1.85 -2.88 -23.45
C ARG A 133 -0.34 -2.83 -23.69
N ASN A 134 0.43 -2.93 -22.63
CA ASN A 134 1.89 -2.79 -22.64
C ASN A 134 2.62 -4.03 -23.17
N ARG A 135 1.98 -5.21 -23.15
CA ARG A 135 2.55 -6.49 -23.56
C ARG A 135 1.67 -7.17 -24.61
N PRO A 136 1.79 -6.77 -25.90
CA PRO A 136 1.01 -7.36 -26.99
C PRO A 136 1.25 -8.88 -27.17
N ASP A 137 2.43 -9.36 -26.78
CA ASP A 137 2.88 -10.77 -26.83
C ASP A 137 2.44 -11.60 -25.61
N SER A 138 1.75 -11.01 -24.63
CA SER A 138 1.32 -11.66 -23.40
C SER A 138 0.50 -12.93 -23.64
N ARG A 139 0.77 -13.91 -22.80
CA ARG A 139 0.03 -15.19 -22.70
C ARG A 139 -0.64 -15.36 -21.33
N LEU A 140 -0.95 -14.27 -20.66
CA LEU A 140 -1.49 -14.24 -19.28
C LEU A 140 -2.61 -15.26 -19.06
N PHE A 141 -3.57 -15.34 -19.98
CA PHE A 141 -4.73 -16.22 -19.87
C PHE A 141 -4.53 -17.63 -20.45
N THR A 142 -3.28 -18.07 -20.56
CA THR A 142 -2.97 -19.49 -20.85
C THR A 142 -2.77 -20.32 -19.59
N GLY A 143 -2.61 -19.67 -18.43
CA GLY A 143 -2.34 -20.31 -17.13
C GLY A 143 -3.17 -19.77 -15.99
N ARG A 144 -2.60 -19.86 -14.80
CA ARG A 144 -3.21 -19.48 -13.52
C ARG A 144 -2.55 -18.24 -12.93
N SER A 145 -3.31 -17.51 -12.15
CA SER A 145 -2.86 -16.36 -11.34
C SER A 145 -2.70 -16.80 -9.89
N LEU A 146 -1.49 -16.78 -9.36
CA LEU A 146 -1.25 -17.00 -7.94
C LEU A 146 -1.51 -15.67 -7.20
N ILE A 147 -2.56 -15.65 -6.36
CA ILE A 147 -2.95 -14.46 -5.61
C ILE A 147 -2.84 -14.74 -4.13
N LEU A 148 -1.95 -13.99 -3.47
CA LEU A 148 -1.86 -14.02 -2.02
C LEU A 148 -2.93 -13.14 -1.41
N GLY A 149 -3.49 -13.62 -0.30
CA GLY A 149 -4.47 -12.89 0.50
C GLY A 149 -4.32 -13.19 1.98
N GLY A 150 -4.87 -12.30 2.80
CA GLY A 150 -4.99 -12.50 4.23
C GLY A 150 -6.07 -13.50 4.61
N SER A 151 -6.56 -13.43 5.84
CA SER A 151 -7.55 -14.34 6.40
C SER A 151 -8.83 -13.62 6.83
N HIS A 152 -9.90 -14.38 7.04
CA HIS A 152 -11.10 -13.89 7.72
C HIS A 152 -10.93 -14.02 9.23
N GLN A 153 -11.62 -13.12 9.94
CA GLN A 153 -11.79 -13.22 11.38
C GLN A 153 -13.30 -13.26 11.71
N PRO A 154 -13.72 -14.05 12.71
CA PRO A 154 -15.07 -13.99 13.20
C PRO A 154 -15.41 -12.57 13.67
N ASN A 155 -16.55 -12.04 13.27
CA ASN A 155 -17.06 -10.81 13.86
C ASN A 155 -17.93 -11.18 15.07
N TYR A 156 -17.37 -10.97 16.25
CA TYR A 156 -18.07 -11.22 17.50
C TYR A 156 -19.07 -10.11 17.88
N ASP A 157 -18.99 -8.95 17.21
CA ASP A 157 -19.81 -7.78 17.56
C ASP A 157 -21.23 -7.86 16.97
N SER A 158 -21.40 -8.55 15.83
CA SER A 158 -22.71 -8.71 15.19
C SER A 158 -22.73 -9.84 14.17
N PRO A 159 -23.78 -10.67 14.14
CA PRO A 159 -23.96 -11.68 13.10
C PRO A 159 -24.28 -11.08 11.73
N SER A 160 -24.59 -9.77 11.67
CA SER A 160 -24.97 -9.09 10.43
C SER A 160 -23.79 -8.53 9.63
N SER A 161 -22.60 -8.52 10.20
CA SER A 161 -21.38 -8.02 9.55
C SER A 161 -20.24 -9.03 9.64
N ARG A 162 -19.28 -8.92 8.74
CA ARG A 162 -18.11 -9.78 8.63
C ARG A 162 -16.83 -8.95 8.60
N VAL A 163 -15.79 -9.46 9.22
CA VAL A 163 -14.49 -8.80 9.32
C VAL A 163 -13.43 -9.69 8.69
N GLY A 164 -12.45 -9.09 8.04
CA GLY A 164 -11.30 -9.79 7.48
C GLY A 164 -10.32 -8.83 6.83
N ASP A 165 -9.18 -9.34 6.41
CA ASP A 165 -8.29 -8.58 5.56
C ASP A 165 -8.99 -8.25 4.24
N LEU A 166 -8.70 -7.08 3.63
CA LEU A 166 -9.32 -6.70 2.35
C LEU A 166 -9.17 -7.79 1.29
N SER A 167 -7.98 -8.36 1.17
CA SER A 167 -7.70 -9.42 0.19
C SER A 167 -8.52 -10.70 0.43
N ALA A 168 -8.83 -11.03 1.68
CA ALA A 168 -9.72 -12.13 2.02
C ALA A 168 -11.18 -11.80 1.63
N ILE A 169 -11.64 -10.57 1.88
CA ILE A 169 -12.95 -10.08 1.46
C ILE A 169 -13.09 -10.16 -0.07
N LEU A 170 -12.07 -9.72 -0.81
CA LEU A 170 -12.05 -9.80 -2.27
C LEU A 170 -12.06 -11.25 -2.77
N ASN A 171 -11.33 -12.15 -2.13
CA ASN A 171 -11.35 -13.58 -2.47
C ASN A 171 -12.71 -14.22 -2.20
N GLU A 172 -13.33 -13.89 -1.06
CA GLU A 172 -14.65 -14.42 -0.69
C GLU A 172 -15.71 -14.02 -1.71
N ASN A 173 -15.71 -12.78 -2.17
CA ASN A 173 -16.71 -12.20 -3.07
C ASN A 173 -16.33 -12.31 -4.56
N ALA A 174 -15.22 -12.98 -4.90
CA ALA A 174 -14.80 -13.16 -6.29
C ALA A 174 -15.82 -14.01 -7.07
N SER A 175 -16.08 -13.61 -8.32
CA SER A 175 -16.99 -14.35 -9.17
C SER A 175 -16.49 -15.77 -9.46
N PRO A 176 -17.37 -16.76 -9.68
CA PRO A 176 -16.98 -18.13 -10.01
C PRO A 176 -16.07 -18.21 -11.24
N PHE A 177 -16.30 -17.35 -12.23
CA PHE A 177 -15.47 -17.28 -13.44
C PHE A 177 -14.02 -16.88 -13.14
N VAL A 178 -13.82 -15.87 -12.29
CA VAL A 178 -12.48 -15.41 -11.89
C VAL A 178 -11.75 -16.50 -11.10
N ARG A 179 -12.47 -17.27 -10.28
CA ARG A 179 -11.88 -18.38 -9.49
C ARG A 179 -11.30 -19.49 -10.37
N LEU A 180 -11.82 -19.71 -11.59
CA LEU A 180 -11.26 -20.69 -12.51
C LEU A 180 -9.81 -20.41 -12.93
N PHE A 181 -9.39 -19.15 -12.87
CA PHE A 181 -8.04 -18.71 -13.27
C PHE A 181 -7.10 -18.47 -12.09
N ARG A 182 -7.56 -18.68 -10.85
CA ARG A 182 -6.80 -18.39 -9.61
C ARG A 182 -6.26 -19.66 -8.95
N VAL A 183 -5.13 -19.51 -8.32
CA VAL A 183 -4.54 -20.43 -7.34
C VAL A 183 -4.05 -19.61 -6.15
N PRO A 184 -3.94 -20.16 -4.95
CA PRO A 184 -4.33 -21.50 -4.54
C PRO A 184 -5.87 -21.66 -4.46
N SER A 185 -6.31 -22.82 -3.97
CA SER A 185 -7.73 -23.05 -3.62
C SER A 185 -8.23 -22.02 -2.60
N LYS A 186 -9.55 -21.79 -2.58
CA LYS A 186 -10.15 -20.84 -1.64
C LYS A 186 -9.84 -21.19 -0.17
N SER A 187 -9.88 -22.48 0.17
CA SER A 187 -9.58 -22.97 1.51
C SER A 187 -8.17 -22.60 1.94
N THR A 188 -7.18 -22.83 1.09
CA THR A 188 -5.79 -22.48 1.34
C THR A 188 -5.57 -20.96 1.37
N ALA A 189 -6.20 -20.23 0.44
CA ALA A 189 -6.07 -18.77 0.38
C ALA A 189 -6.55 -18.06 1.66
N LEU A 190 -7.52 -18.64 2.39
CA LEU A 190 -8.14 -18.04 3.58
C LEU A 190 -7.59 -18.57 4.91
N LEU A 191 -6.58 -19.44 4.91
CA LEU A 191 -5.95 -19.92 6.13
C LEU A 191 -5.34 -18.78 6.95
N GLU A 192 -5.47 -18.85 8.26
CA GLU A 192 -4.87 -17.90 9.20
C GLU A 192 -3.39 -18.21 9.45
N ASP A 193 -3.05 -19.48 9.64
CA ASP A 193 -1.67 -19.92 9.83
C ASP A 193 -0.86 -19.72 8.54
N PHE A 194 0.03 -18.75 8.56
CA PHE A 194 0.83 -18.37 7.40
C PHE A 194 1.87 -19.43 7.03
N ASP A 195 2.45 -20.11 7.99
CA ASP A 195 3.44 -21.15 7.71
C ASP A 195 2.78 -22.34 7.03
N ARG A 196 1.63 -22.78 7.53
CA ARG A 196 0.85 -23.83 6.89
C ARG A 196 0.30 -23.40 5.53
N LYS A 197 -0.14 -22.14 5.42
CA LYS A 197 -0.65 -21.55 4.17
C LYS A 197 0.41 -21.58 3.08
N ARG A 198 1.64 -21.11 3.35
CA ARG A 198 2.72 -21.11 2.33
C ARG A 198 3.13 -22.50 1.89
N GLU A 199 3.10 -23.50 2.79
CA GLU A 199 3.33 -24.90 2.44
C GLU A 199 2.28 -25.42 1.47
N LEU A 200 1.00 -25.23 1.78
CA LEU A 200 -0.11 -25.67 0.94
C LEU A 200 -0.14 -24.90 -0.40
N ILE A 201 0.19 -23.60 -0.42
CA ILE A 201 0.33 -22.86 -1.67
C ILE A 201 1.41 -23.49 -2.55
N ALA A 202 2.59 -23.78 -1.98
CA ALA A 202 3.65 -24.43 -2.74
C ALA A 202 3.21 -25.81 -3.26
N GLU A 203 2.50 -26.58 -2.44
CA GLU A 203 1.97 -27.89 -2.82
C GLU A 203 0.93 -27.82 -3.95
N GLU A 204 0.00 -26.86 -3.87
CA GLU A 204 -1.05 -26.71 -4.87
C GLU A 204 -0.57 -26.09 -6.18
N THR A 205 0.62 -25.45 -6.23
CA THR A 205 1.01 -24.59 -7.36
C THR A 205 2.28 -25.02 -8.07
N PHE A 206 3.16 -25.83 -7.44
CA PHE A 206 4.47 -26.17 -8.05
C PHE A 206 4.34 -26.87 -9.40
N ASP A 207 3.28 -27.64 -9.64
CA ASP A 207 3.00 -28.36 -10.89
C ASP A 207 2.04 -27.62 -11.84
N LYS A 208 1.61 -26.39 -11.49
CA LYS A 208 0.67 -25.62 -12.29
C LYS A 208 1.39 -24.68 -13.25
N ASN A 209 0.73 -24.39 -14.37
CA ASN A 209 1.16 -23.32 -15.26
C ASN A 209 0.75 -21.97 -14.66
N VAL A 210 1.61 -21.39 -13.82
CA VAL A 210 1.41 -20.04 -13.24
C VAL A 210 1.97 -19.00 -14.20
N THR A 211 1.11 -18.06 -14.63
CA THR A 211 1.45 -17.00 -15.59
C THR A 211 1.52 -15.63 -14.94
N SER A 212 0.92 -15.45 -13.78
CA SER A 212 1.01 -14.21 -12.99
C SER A 212 1.00 -14.48 -11.50
N ILE A 213 1.61 -13.57 -10.76
CA ILE A 213 1.55 -13.55 -9.30
C ILE A 213 1.04 -12.18 -8.84
N ALA A 214 0.32 -12.12 -7.71
CA ALA A 214 -0.19 -10.88 -7.13
C ALA A 214 -0.15 -10.93 -5.61
N GLY A 215 0.34 -9.85 -5.00
CA GLY A 215 0.40 -9.75 -3.53
C GLY A 215 1.49 -8.81 -3.03
N VAL A 216 1.70 -8.84 -1.72
CA VAL A 216 2.74 -8.06 -1.05
C VAL A 216 4.11 -8.70 -1.31
N PRO A 217 5.14 -7.94 -1.73
CA PRO A 217 6.46 -8.48 -2.08
C PRO A 217 7.10 -9.36 -1.03
N SER A 218 7.16 -8.95 0.24
CA SER A 218 7.78 -9.72 1.31
C SER A 218 7.13 -11.11 1.49
N TRP A 219 5.82 -11.18 1.38
CA TRP A 219 5.04 -12.40 1.56
C TRP A 219 5.11 -13.31 0.34
N MET A 220 5.04 -12.72 -0.86
CA MET A 220 5.22 -13.48 -2.09
C MET A 220 6.62 -14.11 -2.12
N MET A 221 7.65 -13.40 -1.66
CA MET A 221 9.02 -13.92 -1.54
C MET A 221 9.06 -15.21 -0.71
N ALA A 222 8.43 -15.20 0.47
CA ALA A 222 8.38 -16.38 1.36
C ALA A 222 7.68 -17.59 0.69
N VAL A 223 6.65 -17.32 -0.11
CA VAL A 223 5.96 -18.35 -0.89
C VAL A 223 6.85 -18.89 -2.01
N LEU A 224 7.51 -18.01 -2.78
CA LEU A 224 8.40 -18.41 -3.89
C LEU A 224 9.57 -19.26 -3.37
N MET A 225 10.16 -18.90 -2.24
CA MET A 225 11.22 -19.70 -1.60
C MET A 225 10.71 -21.10 -1.24
N LYS A 226 9.47 -21.23 -0.76
CA LYS A 226 8.87 -22.53 -0.44
C LYS A 226 8.57 -23.37 -1.68
N VAL A 227 8.18 -22.72 -2.78
CA VAL A 227 8.02 -23.40 -4.10
C VAL A 227 9.34 -23.96 -4.60
N LEU A 228 10.44 -23.18 -4.49
CA LEU A 228 11.79 -23.65 -4.86
C LEU A 228 12.25 -24.82 -4.00
N GLU A 229 12.07 -24.72 -2.68
CA GLU A 229 12.39 -25.81 -1.74
C GLU A 229 11.67 -27.10 -2.13
N ARG A 230 10.39 -27.03 -2.43
CA ARG A 230 9.57 -28.19 -2.79
C ARG A 230 9.94 -28.78 -4.14
N SER A 231 10.21 -27.95 -5.13
CA SER A 231 10.52 -28.39 -6.50
C SER A 231 11.97 -28.83 -6.68
N GLY A 232 12.88 -28.40 -5.80
CA GLY A 232 14.32 -28.58 -5.97
C GLY A 232 14.94 -27.71 -7.05
N ALA A 233 14.17 -26.80 -7.65
CA ALA A 233 14.62 -25.88 -8.69
C ALA A 233 15.46 -24.74 -8.10
N LYS A 234 16.33 -24.14 -8.94
CA LYS A 234 17.17 -23.00 -8.54
C LYS A 234 16.48 -21.67 -8.74
N THR A 235 15.60 -21.58 -9.76
CA THR A 235 14.86 -20.37 -10.09
C THR A 235 13.38 -20.68 -10.32
N ILE A 236 12.55 -19.67 -10.18
CA ILE A 236 11.11 -19.79 -10.41
C ILE A 236 10.80 -20.03 -11.89
N ASP A 237 11.64 -19.56 -12.81
CA ASP A 237 11.49 -19.83 -14.25
C ASP A 237 11.59 -21.31 -14.59
N GLU A 238 12.33 -22.09 -13.80
CA GLU A 238 12.41 -23.55 -13.95
C GLU A 238 11.09 -24.23 -13.53
N VAL A 239 10.38 -23.65 -12.55
CA VAL A 239 9.09 -24.17 -12.06
C VAL A 239 7.92 -23.63 -12.90
N TRP A 240 7.92 -22.31 -13.16
CA TRP A 240 6.85 -21.62 -13.90
C TRP A 240 7.41 -20.87 -15.11
N PRO A 241 7.75 -21.59 -16.19
CA PRO A 241 8.42 -21.01 -17.37
C PRO A 241 7.57 -19.98 -18.13
N ASN A 242 6.28 -19.91 -17.85
CA ASN A 242 5.34 -18.95 -18.44
C ASN A 242 4.97 -17.79 -17.51
N LEU A 243 5.62 -17.66 -16.36
CA LEU A 243 5.41 -16.53 -15.47
C LEU A 243 5.89 -15.24 -16.15
N GLU A 244 5.02 -14.24 -16.24
CA GLU A 244 5.30 -13.03 -17.01
C GLU A 244 5.02 -11.71 -16.28
N VAL A 245 4.27 -11.73 -15.17
CA VAL A 245 3.97 -10.50 -14.41
C VAL A 245 3.76 -10.72 -12.92
N PHE A 246 4.27 -9.77 -12.14
CA PHE A 246 3.96 -9.60 -10.73
C PHE A 246 3.22 -8.27 -10.51
N PHE A 247 1.95 -8.35 -10.13
CA PHE A 247 1.17 -7.22 -9.64
C PHE A 247 1.43 -7.08 -8.13
N HIS A 248 2.13 -6.04 -7.72
CA HIS A 248 2.55 -5.88 -6.34
C HIS A 248 2.12 -4.53 -5.76
N GLY A 249 2.02 -4.48 -4.45
CA GLY A 249 1.67 -3.27 -3.74
C GLY A 249 1.73 -3.49 -2.23
N GLY A 250 1.34 -2.48 -1.49
CA GLY A 250 1.27 -2.56 -0.04
C GLY A 250 2.58 -2.24 0.69
N VAL A 251 3.73 -2.46 0.08
CA VAL A 251 5.06 -2.02 0.53
C VAL A 251 5.88 -1.57 -0.67
N ALA A 252 6.90 -0.73 -0.45
CA ALA A 252 7.83 -0.35 -1.49
C ALA A 252 8.52 -1.58 -2.10
N PHE A 253 8.58 -1.66 -3.42
CA PHE A 253 9.19 -2.79 -4.12
C PHE A 253 10.71 -2.67 -4.24
N THR A 254 11.21 -1.46 -4.17
CA THR A 254 12.63 -1.15 -4.41
C THR A 254 13.60 -2.03 -3.62
N PRO A 255 13.41 -2.31 -2.31
CA PRO A 255 14.33 -3.17 -1.55
C PRO A 255 14.32 -4.64 -2.00
N TYR A 256 13.23 -5.09 -2.60
CA TYR A 256 13.05 -6.49 -3.01
C TYR A 256 13.46 -6.75 -4.45
N ARG A 257 13.65 -5.72 -5.27
CA ARG A 257 13.82 -5.81 -6.73
C ARG A 257 14.93 -6.76 -7.14
N GLU A 258 16.11 -6.61 -6.57
CA GLU A 258 17.28 -7.44 -6.93
C GLU A 258 17.07 -8.92 -6.53
N GLN A 259 16.44 -9.17 -5.41
CA GLN A 259 16.11 -10.52 -4.97
C GLN A 259 15.11 -11.17 -5.93
N TYR A 260 14.08 -10.43 -6.36
CA TYR A 260 13.14 -10.91 -7.35
C TYR A 260 13.80 -11.20 -8.71
N HIS A 261 14.72 -10.34 -9.17
CA HIS A 261 15.46 -10.58 -10.41
C HIS A 261 16.33 -11.84 -10.34
N ARG A 262 16.88 -12.16 -9.17
CA ARG A 262 17.63 -13.44 -9.00
C ARG A 262 16.71 -14.66 -8.95
N LEU A 263 15.57 -14.55 -8.30
CA LEU A 263 14.60 -15.64 -8.21
C LEU A 263 13.87 -15.89 -9.53
N ILE A 264 13.63 -14.84 -10.30
CA ILE A 264 12.90 -14.86 -11.57
C ILE A 264 13.74 -14.12 -12.62
N PRO A 265 14.81 -14.74 -13.14
CA PRO A 265 15.76 -14.08 -14.06
C PRO A 265 15.20 -13.84 -15.48
N SER A 266 13.96 -14.26 -15.76
CA SER A 266 13.33 -14.10 -17.06
C SER A 266 13.25 -12.64 -17.52
N ALA A 267 13.79 -12.35 -18.71
CA ALA A 267 13.66 -11.04 -19.35
C ALA A 267 12.20 -10.68 -19.73
N ARG A 268 11.28 -11.65 -19.71
CA ARG A 268 9.85 -11.43 -19.95
C ARG A 268 9.11 -10.96 -18.72
N MET A 269 9.70 -11.10 -17.53
CA MET A 269 9.07 -10.74 -16.27
C MET A 269 8.81 -9.24 -16.19
N SER A 270 7.58 -8.88 -15.91
CA SER A 270 7.14 -7.50 -15.66
C SER A 270 6.76 -7.33 -14.19
N TYR A 271 7.11 -6.19 -13.62
CA TYR A 271 6.73 -5.81 -12.26
C TYR A 271 5.84 -4.58 -12.35
N MET A 272 4.59 -4.70 -11.89
CA MET A 272 3.60 -3.62 -11.94
C MET A 272 3.17 -3.22 -10.55
N GLU A 273 3.49 -2.01 -10.18
CA GLU A 273 3.12 -1.45 -8.88
C GLU A 273 1.66 -1.00 -8.86
N THR A 274 0.98 -1.29 -7.75
CA THR A 274 -0.40 -0.88 -7.50
C THR A 274 -0.49 -0.21 -6.14
N TYR A 275 -1.25 0.86 -6.05
CA TYR A 275 -1.58 1.47 -4.77
C TYR A 275 -3.02 1.15 -4.40
N ASN A 276 -3.15 0.13 -3.55
CA ASN A 276 -4.40 -0.29 -2.95
C ASN A 276 -4.30 -0.36 -1.42
N ALA A 277 -5.33 0.07 -0.75
CA ALA A 277 -5.48 0.05 0.69
C ALA A 277 -6.86 -0.50 1.07
N SER A 278 -7.10 -0.72 2.36
CA SER A 278 -8.43 -1.10 2.85
C SER A 278 -9.49 -0.05 2.51
N GLU A 279 -9.08 1.19 2.42
CA GLU A 279 -9.87 2.37 2.12
C GLU A 279 -10.22 2.52 0.63
N GLY A 280 -9.42 1.94 -0.27
CA GLY A 280 -9.66 2.03 -1.70
C GLY A 280 -8.49 1.59 -2.58
N PHE A 281 -8.70 1.72 -3.88
CA PHE A 281 -7.69 1.50 -4.91
C PHE A 281 -7.43 2.82 -5.61
N PHE A 282 -6.18 3.32 -5.61
CA PHE A 282 -5.89 4.72 -5.95
C PHE A 282 -4.98 4.89 -7.16
N GLY A 283 -4.02 3.99 -7.35
CA GLY A 283 -3.02 4.16 -8.39
C GLY A 283 -2.54 2.87 -9.03
N LEU A 284 -2.12 3.01 -10.29
CA LEU A 284 -1.57 1.94 -11.12
C LEU A 284 -0.36 2.44 -11.88
N GLN A 285 0.68 1.65 -11.92
CA GLN A 285 1.79 1.86 -12.85
C GLN A 285 1.30 1.59 -14.28
N THR A 286 1.18 2.64 -15.08
CA THR A 286 0.66 2.55 -16.45
C THR A 286 1.75 2.32 -17.48
N ASP A 287 2.97 2.73 -17.20
CA ASP A 287 4.10 2.66 -18.11
C ASP A 287 5.23 1.81 -17.53
N PRO A 288 5.72 0.77 -18.24
CA PRO A 288 6.67 -0.19 -17.69
C PRO A 288 8.02 0.37 -17.22
N GLY A 289 8.45 1.50 -17.74
CA GLY A 289 9.72 2.16 -17.39
C GLY A 289 9.58 3.24 -16.31
N ASP A 290 8.35 3.66 -16.02
CA ASP A 290 8.05 4.73 -15.07
C ASP A 290 7.67 4.15 -13.71
N ARG A 291 8.31 4.61 -12.65
CA ARG A 291 7.98 4.21 -11.28
C ARG A 291 6.75 4.93 -10.73
N ALA A 292 6.37 6.02 -11.35
CA ALA A 292 5.19 6.76 -10.94
C ALA A 292 3.92 6.02 -11.36
N MET A 293 2.95 6.02 -10.48
CA MET A 293 1.62 5.47 -10.74
C MET A 293 0.69 6.56 -11.23
N THR A 294 -0.15 6.24 -12.20
CA THR A 294 -1.25 7.10 -12.61
C THR A 294 -2.36 7.04 -11.56
N LEU A 295 -2.86 8.19 -11.14
CA LEU A 295 -3.99 8.30 -10.24
C LEU A 295 -5.28 7.88 -10.98
N MET A 296 -6.06 6.99 -10.38
CA MET A 296 -7.27 6.44 -11.00
C MET A 296 -8.46 7.34 -10.70
N LEU A 297 -8.95 8.07 -11.71
CA LEU A 297 -9.83 9.23 -11.55
C LEU A 297 -11.33 8.93 -11.57
N ASP A 298 -11.75 7.80 -12.11
CA ASP A 298 -13.17 7.46 -12.32
C ASP A 298 -13.65 6.28 -11.44
N TYR A 299 -12.79 5.78 -10.57
CA TYR A 299 -13.23 4.93 -9.48
C TYR A 299 -14.10 5.75 -8.53
N ASP A 300 -14.88 5.14 -7.70
CA ASP A 300 -15.73 5.88 -6.76
C ASP A 300 -14.88 6.49 -5.60
N VAL A 301 -13.84 7.24 -5.96
CA VAL A 301 -12.97 8.02 -5.06
C VAL A 301 -12.89 9.46 -5.56
N PHE A 302 -13.25 10.39 -4.71
CA PHE A 302 -12.94 11.80 -4.87
C PHE A 302 -11.71 12.14 -4.04
N TYR A 303 -10.75 12.81 -4.64
CA TYR A 303 -9.44 13.10 -4.06
C TYR A 303 -9.31 14.57 -3.66
N GLU A 304 -8.77 14.79 -2.47
CA GLU A 304 -8.30 16.06 -1.97
C GLU A 304 -6.89 15.88 -1.38
N PHE A 305 -6.14 16.97 -1.24
CA PHE A 305 -4.73 16.96 -0.88
C PHE A 305 -4.40 18.05 0.10
N ILE A 306 -3.71 17.73 1.19
CA ILE A 306 -3.19 18.68 2.15
C ILE A 306 -1.68 18.82 1.90
N PRO A 307 -1.14 20.03 1.64
CA PRO A 307 0.30 20.24 1.58
C PRO A 307 0.98 19.67 2.81
N LEU A 308 2.10 18.96 2.64
CA LEU A 308 2.72 18.20 3.74
C LEU A 308 3.09 19.11 4.92
N GLU A 309 3.54 20.31 4.64
CA GLU A 309 3.92 21.33 5.62
C GLU A 309 2.74 21.82 6.48
N GLU A 310 1.52 21.62 6.04
CA GLU A 310 0.31 22.03 6.76
C GLU A 310 -0.37 20.87 7.53
N VAL A 311 0.15 19.65 7.38
CA VAL A 311 -0.42 18.47 8.06
C VAL A 311 -0.32 18.64 9.59
N GLY A 312 -1.46 18.45 10.26
CA GLY A 312 -1.55 18.59 11.73
C GLY A 312 -1.80 20.04 12.22
N THR A 313 -1.85 21.02 11.33
CA THR A 313 -2.30 22.38 11.69
C THR A 313 -3.80 22.41 11.94
N ALA A 314 -4.27 23.42 12.68
CA ALA A 314 -5.69 23.54 13.03
C ALA A 314 -6.60 23.76 11.82
N HIS A 315 -6.11 24.45 10.80
CA HIS A 315 -6.86 24.81 9.59
C HIS A 315 -5.97 24.62 8.35
N PRO A 316 -5.69 23.37 7.95
CA PRO A 316 -4.86 23.12 6.78
C PRO A 316 -5.59 23.53 5.49
N THR A 317 -4.85 24.00 4.51
CA THR A 317 -5.33 24.15 3.15
C THR A 317 -5.66 22.78 2.58
N VAL A 318 -6.80 22.61 1.95
CA VAL A 318 -7.23 21.37 1.29
C VAL A 318 -7.49 21.64 -0.17
N LEU A 319 -6.66 21.08 -1.02
CA LEU A 319 -6.69 21.32 -2.47
C LEU A 319 -7.42 20.18 -3.19
N PRO A 320 -8.30 20.46 -4.14
CA PRO A 320 -8.80 19.45 -5.06
C PRO A 320 -7.70 19.03 -6.06
N LEU A 321 -7.92 17.93 -6.77
CA LEU A 321 -6.92 17.37 -7.68
C LEU A 321 -6.39 18.37 -8.74
N TRP A 322 -7.23 19.25 -9.23
CA TRP A 322 -6.88 20.21 -10.28
C TRP A 322 -6.05 21.42 -9.81
N GLU A 323 -5.76 21.50 -8.51
CA GLU A 323 -4.92 22.52 -7.89
C GLU A 323 -3.57 21.99 -7.37
N VAL A 324 -3.29 20.69 -7.54
CA VAL A 324 -2.01 20.12 -7.11
C VAL A 324 -0.88 20.46 -8.09
N GLU A 325 0.32 20.53 -7.55
CA GLU A 325 1.53 20.89 -8.29
C GLU A 325 2.50 19.68 -8.38
N ALA A 326 3.17 19.55 -9.52
CA ALA A 326 4.22 18.56 -9.67
C ALA A 326 5.43 18.91 -8.80
N GLY A 327 6.09 17.89 -8.24
CA GLY A 327 7.24 18.03 -7.35
C GLY A 327 6.89 18.21 -5.88
N ARG A 328 5.66 18.60 -5.53
CA ARG A 328 5.22 18.87 -4.16
C ARG A 328 4.66 17.63 -3.47
N HIS A 329 4.83 17.56 -2.15
CA HIS A 329 4.34 16.49 -1.28
C HIS A 329 2.98 16.85 -0.66
N TYR A 330 2.09 15.87 -0.59
CA TYR A 330 0.75 16.05 -0.05
C TYR A 330 0.33 14.86 0.80
N ALA A 331 -0.44 15.11 1.85
CA ALA A 331 -1.23 14.08 2.51
C ALA A 331 -2.52 13.83 1.74
N LEU A 332 -2.85 12.57 1.52
CA LEU A 332 -4.01 12.16 0.75
C LEU A 332 -5.29 12.18 1.61
N VAL A 333 -6.31 12.84 1.10
CA VAL A 333 -7.68 12.88 1.66
C VAL A 333 -8.64 12.29 0.62
N ILE A 334 -9.55 11.43 1.05
CA ILE A 334 -10.46 10.72 0.16
C ILE A 334 -11.91 10.80 0.60
N SER A 335 -12.82 10.83 -0.38
CA SER A 335 -14.23 10.54 -0.17
C SER A 335 -14.63 9.38 -1.08
N THR A 336 -15.28 8.33 -0.55
CA THR A 336 -15.47 7.07 -1.27
C THR A 336 -16.89 6.53 -1.20
N SER A 337 -17.23 5.64 -2.11
CA SER A 337 -18.48 4.87 -2.07
C SER A 337 -18.53 3.81 -0.96
N CYS A 338 -17.55 3.78 -0.08
CA CYS A 338 -17.58 2.99 1.16
C CYS A 338 -18.03 3.80 2.38
N GLY A 339 -18.32 5.10 2.23
CA GLY A 339 -18.76 5.98 3.31
C GLY A 339 -17.62 6.64 4.06
N LEU A 340 -16.43 6.68 3.50
CA LEU A 340 -15.36 7.54 3.98
C LEU A 340 -15.53 8.92 3.35
N TRP A 341 -15.60 9.97 4.18
CA TRP A 341 -15.88 11.33 3.75
C TRP A 341 -14.78 12.28 4.23
N ARG A 342 -14.10 12.94 3.28
CA ARG A 342 -12.91 13.77 3.50
C ARG A 342 -11.93 13.13 4.49
N TYR A 343 -11.73 11.82 4.30
CA TYR A 343 -11.00 10.95 5.21
C TYR A 343 -9.50 11.05 4.96
N GLN A 344 -8.76 11.43 5.98
CA GLN A 344 -7.31 11.46 5.98
C GLN A 344 -6.78 10.03 6.14
N ILE A 345 -6.33 9.42 5.05
CA ILE A 345 -5.86 8.02 5.05
C ILE A 345 -4.53 7.87 5.82
N GLY A 346 -3.77 8.95 5.91
CA GLY A 346 -2.47 8.99 6.56
C GLY A 346 -1.30 8.65 5.64
N ASP A 347 -1.53 8.44 4.36
CA ASP A 347 -0.48 8.26 3.36
C ASP A 347 -0.12 9.61 2.72
N THR A 348 1.15 9.75 2.34
CA THR A 348 1.64 10.92 1.62
C THR A 348 2.09 10.53 0.21
N VAL A 349 1.85 11.43 -0.72
CA VAL A 349 2.18 11.26 -2.13
C VAL A 349 2.94 12.48 -2.65
N ARG A 350 3.80 12.27 -3.64
CA ARG A 350 4.43 13.34 -4.39
C ARG A 350 4.08 13.21 -5.85
N PHE A 351 3.45 14.23 -6.41
CA PHE A 351 3.16 14.24 -7.84
C PHE A 351 4.45 14.40 -8.64
N THR A 352 4.65 13.54 -9.63
CA THR A 352 5.77 13.65 -10.58
C THR A 352 5.36 14.45 -11.80
N GLN A 353 4.08 14.44 -12.14
CA GLN A 353 3.44 15.27 -13.18
C GLN A 353 1.93 15.38 -12.90
N THR A 354 1.28 16.37 -13.52
CA THR A 354 -0.15 16.62 -13.36
C THR A 354 -0.95 16.43 -14.66
N PHE A 355 -0.28 15.94 -15.73
CA PHE A 355 -0.91 15.72 -17.03
C PHE A 355 -0.33 14.49 -17.73
N PRO A 356 -0.94 13.27 -17.62
CA PRO A 356 -1.91 12.90 -16.59
C PRO A 356 -1.32 12.98 -15.17
N HIS A 357 -2.17 12.96 -14.16
CA HIS A 357 -1.70 12.97 -12.78
C HIS A 357 -0.98 11.67 -12.45
N LYS A 358 0.34 11.76 -12.30
CA LYS A 358 1.19 10.66 -11.83
C LYS A 358 1.87 11.02 -10.52
N PHE A 359 1.99 10.02 -9.65
CA PHE A 359 2.55 10.21 -8.33
C PHE A 359 3.36 8.99 -7.87
N VAL A 360 4.18 9.22 -6.86
CA VAL A 360 4.82 8.18 -6.06
C VAL A 360 4.34 8.30 -4.62
N ILE A 361 4.24 7.17 -3.91
CA ILE A 361 3.99 7.18 -2.47
C ILE A 361 5.28 7.65 -1.81
N SER A 362 5.23 8.74 -1.07
CA SER A 362 6.41 9.33 -0.41
C SER A 362 6.52 8.94 1.07
N GLY A 363 5.48 8.37 1.66
CA GLY A 363 5.49 7.90 3.03
C GLY A 363 4.13 7.95 3.70
N ARG A 364 4.14 8.26 5.00
CA ARG A 364 2.94 8.42 5.81
C ARG A 364 3.04 9.67 6.68
N THR A 365 1.92 10.31 6.97
CA THR A 365 1.86 11.49 7.86
C THR A 365 2.35 11.20 9.29
N LYS A 366 2.39 9.92 9.68
CA LYS A 366 2.86 9.44 10.99
C LYS A 366 4.08 8.50 10.89
N SER A 367 4.68 8.36 9.72
CA SER A 367 5.86 7.52 9.46
C SER A 367 6.92 8.36 8.75
N PHE A 368 7.40 9.37 9.43
CA PHE A 368 8.54 10.21 9.05
C PHE A 368 9.31 10.53 10.34
N ILE A 369 10.55 10.93 10.20
CA ILE A 369 11.33 11.48 11.30
C ILE A 369 11.52 12.96 11.03
N ASN A 370 11.00 13.79 11.91
CA ASN A 370 11.19 15.25 11.92
C ASN A 370 11.50 15.74 13.33
N ALA A 371 12.26 14.94 14.09
CA ALA A 371 12.56 15.22 15.48
C ALA A 371 13.51 16.43 15.64
N PHE A 372 14.27 16.75 14.59
CA PHE A 372 15.27 17.81 14.57
C PHE A 372 15.06 18.81 13.42
N GLY A 373 13.95 18.70 12.67
CA GLY A 373 13.63 19.49 11.50
C GLY A 373 14.24 18.94 10.20
N GLU A 374 14.50 17.63 10.14
CA GLU A 374 15.11 16.93 9.01
C GLU A 374 14.12 16.38 7.99
N GLU A 375 12.85 16.35 8.30
CA GLU A 375 11.75 15.87 7.42
C GLU A 375 12.09 14.60 6.63
N LEU A 376 12.67 13.60 7.31
CA LEU A 376 13.08 12.35 6.69
C LEU A 376 11.87 11.48 6.40
N MET A 377 11.54 11.35 5.13
CA MET A 377 10.41 10.54 4.64
C MET A 377 10.83 9.09 4.37
N VAL A 378 9.86 8.17 4.34
CA VAL A 378 10.14 6.76 4.01
C VAL A 378 10.77 6.63 2.62
N ASP A 379 10.37 7.43 1.65
CA ASP A 379 10.99 7.43 0.32
C ASP A 379 12.49 7.78 0.37
N ASN A 380 12.90 8.73 1.22
CA ASN A 380 14.32 9.02 1.45
C ASN A 380 15.04 7.81 2.06
N ALA A 381 14.44 7.19 3.08
CA ALA A 381 14.97 6.01 3.74
C ALA A 381 15.20 4.84 2.75
N GLU A 382 14.22 4.56 1.91
CA GLU A 382 14.28 3.49 0.90
C GLU A 382 15.36 3.77 -0.17
N GLN A 383 15.49 5.02 -0.62
CA GLN A 383 16.54 5.41 -1.56
C GLN A 383 17.93 5.32 -0.92
N GLY A 384 18.07 5.80 0.33
CA GLY A 384 19.32 5.71 1.08
C GLY A 384 19.77 4.27 1.31
N LEU A 385 18.85 3.39 1.77
CA LEU A 385 19.13 1.97 1.96
C LEU A 385 19.55 1.30 0.65
N LYS A 386 18.89 1.64 -0.46
CA LYS A 386 19.28 1.12 -1.78
C LYS A 386 20.73 1.50 -2.12
N ALA A 387 21.12 2.76 -1.91
CA ALA A 387 22.48 3.21 -2.18
C ALA A 387 23.50 2.49 -1.29
N ALA A 388 23.22 2.35 0.02
CA ALA A 388 24.06 1.62 0.95
C ALA A 388 24.21 0.13 0.58
N CYS A 389 23.11 -0.52 0.17
CA CYS A 389 23.14 -1.90 -0.33
C CYS A 389 23.99 -2.05 -1.59
N GLN A 390 23.89 -1.11 -2.53
CA GLN A 390 24.70 -1.11 -3.75
C GLN A 390 26.19 -0.92 -3.46
N ALA A 391 26.55 -0.04 -2.52
CA ALA A 391 27.93 0.23 -2.15
C ALA A 391 28.60 -0.95 -1.42
N THR A 392 27.83 -1.75 -0.65
CA THR A 392 28.38 -2.77 0.24
C THR A 392 28.05 -4.21 -0.16
N GLY A 393 27.17 -4.41 -1.14
CA GLY A 393 26.66 -5.71 -1.53
C GLY A 393 25.77 -6.36 -0.46
N ALA A 394 25.27 -5.58 0.51
CA ALA A 394 24.31 -6.01 1.52
C ALA A 394 22.89 -6.13 0.97
N GLU A 395 22.05 -6.90 1.66
CA GLU A 395 20.63 -7.07 1.35
C GLU A 395 19.81 -6.92 2.61
N VAL A 396 18.93 -5.90 2.60
CA VAL A 396 18.03 -5.61 3.72
C VAL A 396 16.74 -6.41 3.57
N ARG A 397 16.32 -7.06 4.64
CA ARG A 397 15.03 -7.75 4.73
C ARG A 397 13.96 -6.82 5.28
N GLU A 398 14.24 -6.18 6.43
CA GLU A 398 13.30 -5.34 7.15
C GLU A 398 14.07 -4.29 7.96
N TYR A 399 13.43 -3.14 8.22
CA TYR A 399 14.03 -2.12 9.06
C TYR A 399 12.99 -1.24 9.76
N THR A 400 13.43 -0.58 10.82
CA THR A 400 12.77 0.57 11.43
C THR A 400 13.82 1.56 11.92
N ALA A 401 13.46 2.85 11.95
CA ALA A 401 14.35 3.88 12.48
C ALA A 401 13.58 4.87 13.36
N ALA A 402 14.27 5.38 14.38
CA ALA A 402 13.75 6.38 15.29
C ALA A 402 14.88 7.32 15.76
N PRO A 403 14.55 8.56 16.20
CA PRO A 403 15.56 9.48 16.72
C PRO A 403 16.09 9.00 18.07
N VAL A 404 17.38 9.20 18.29
CA VAL A 404 18.03 9.22 19.61
C VAL A 404 18.14 10.69 20.00
N PHE A 405 17.33 11.09 20.98
CA PHE A 405 17.38 12.44 21.53
C PHE A 405 18.64 12.61 22.35
N MET A 406 18.97 13.87 22.71
CA MET A 406 20.21 14.25 23.36
C MET A 406 20.75 13.17 24.32
N ASP A 407 21.91 12.64 23.98
CA ASP A 407 22.71 11.83 24.90
C ASP A 407 23.39 12.70 25.97
N ALA A 408 24.13 12.08 26.88
CA ALA A 408 24.88 12.79 27.91
C ALA A 408 25.93 13.80 27.38
N ALA A 409 26.28 13.70 26.08
CA ALA A 409 27.15 14.61 25.38
C ALA A 409 26.40 15.72 24.61
N GLY A 410 25.08 15.79 24.74
CA GLY A 410 24.23 16.77 24.08
C GLY A 410 24.03 16.53 22.57
N LYS A 411 24.22 15.30 22.09
CA LYS A 411 24.20 14.96 20.67
C LYS A 411 23.02 14.08 20.31
N CYS A 412 22.45 14.36 19.13
CA CYS A 412 21.30 13.63 18.57
C CYS A 412 21.73 12.80 17.36
N ARG A 413 21.03 11.72 17.09
CA ARG A 413 21.25 10.88 15.88
C ARG A 413 19.98 10.12 15.52
N HIS A 414 19.95 9.51 14.35
CA HIS A 414 18.99 8.46 14.04
C HIS A 414 19.57 7.09 14.37
N GLN A 415 18.79 6.23 14.99
CA GLN A 415 19.12 4.82 15.19
C GLN A 415 18.27 3.98 14.25
N TRP A 416 18.94 3.15 13.47
CA TRP A 416 18.35 2.24 12.50
C TRP A 416 18.54 0.81 12.98
N LEU A 417 17.44 0.09 13.20
CA LEU A 417 17.43 -1.34 13.46
C LEU A 417 17.15 -2.04 12.13
N ILE A 418 18.13 -2.82 11.64
CA ILE A 418 18.08 -3.40 10.29
C ILE A 418 18.28 -4.91 10.36
N GLU A 419 17.34 -5.67 9.82
CA GLU A 419 17.48 -7.09 9.57
C GLU A 419 18.03 -7.30 8.16
N PHE A 420 19.16 -7.95 8.05
CA PHE A 420 19.81 -8.25 6.78
C PHE A 420 19.48 -9.67 6.34
N THR A 421 19.17 -9.86 5.05
CA THR A 421 19.23 -11.18 4.40
C THR A 421 20.69 -11.54 4.11
N LYS A 422 21.49 -10.52 3.78
CA LYS A 422 22.93 -10.61 3.61
C LYS A 422 23.58 -9.39 4.25
N ALA A 423 24.28 -9.61 5.35
CA ALA A 423 24.96 -8.54 6.07
C ALA A 423 26.11 -7.94 5.25
N PRO A 424 26.41 -6.64 5.38
CA PRO A 424 27.59 -6.03 4.79
C PRO A 424 28.86 -6.58 5.47
N ALA A 425 29.96 -6.66 4.71
CA ALA A 425 31.27 -7.02 5.26
C ALA A 425 31.81 -5.95 6.23
N ASP A 426 31.46 -4.68 5.99
CA ASP A 426 31.80 -3.53 6.83
C ASP A 426 30.53 -2.74 7.13
N LEU A 427 30.09 -2.81 8.39
CA LEU A 427 28.89 -2.12 8.86
C LEU A 427 29.09 -0.60 8.92
N ASN A 428 30.30 -0.12 9.18
CA ASN A 428 30.60 1.32 9.19
C ASN A 428 30.52 1.90 7.79
N LEU A 429 31.03 1.18 6.78
CA LEU A 429 30.88 1.57 5.39
C LEU A 429 29.41 1.62 4.98
N PHE A 430 28.59 0.67 5.45
CA PHE A 430 27.16 0.67 5.18
C PHE A 430 26.47 1.89 5.81
N ALA A 431 26.75 2.18 7.10
CA ALA A 431 26.20 3.33 7.82
C ALA A 431 26.59 4.65 7.13
N HIS A 432 27.86 4.81 6.78
CA HIS A 432 28.36 5.99 6.08
C HIS A 432 27.71 6.17 4.69
N SER A 433 27.60 5.08 3.92
CA SER A 433 26.94 5.12 2.61
C SER A 433 25.46 5.49 2.71
N LEU A 434 24.77 5.01 3.74
CA LEU A 434 23.38 5.37 4.03
C LEU A 434 23.25 6.86 4.39
N ASP A 435 24.09 7.34 5.31
CA ASP A 435 24.10 8.75 5.76
C ASP A 435 24.38 9.71 4.59
N GLU A 436 25.41 9.46 3.80
CA GLU A 436 25.74 10.28 2.63
C GLU A 436 24.63 10.27 1.57
N ALA A 437 23.99 9.11 1.35
CA ALA A 437 22.86 9.04 0.44
C ALA A 437 21.65 9.85 0.95
N LEU A 438 21.34 9.78 2.25
CA LEU A 438 20.28 10.59 2.85
C LEU A 438 20.58 12.08 2.75
N ARG A 439 21.82 12.51 2.97
CA ARG A 439 22.28 13.90 2.80
C ARG A 439 22.12 14.38 1.36
N ALA A 440 22.43 13.53 0.39
CA ALA A 440 22.33 13.86 -1.03
C ALA A 440 20.89 14.04 -1.52
N ILE A 441 19.91 13.35 -0.93
CA ILE A 441 18.52 13.34 -1.38
C ILE A 441 17.58 14.19 -0.52
N ASN A 442 17.99 14.59 0.66
CA ASN A 442 17.19 15.38 1.60
C ASN A 442 18.00 16.56 2.13
N SER A 443 17.69 17.76 1.63
CA SER A 443 18.40 19.01 1.97
C SER A 443 18.25 19.38 3.45
N ASP A 444 17.10 19.06 4.07
CA ASP A 444 16.86 19.36 5.48
C ASP A 444 17.69 18.43 6.38
N TYR A 445 17.76 17.15 6.00
CA TYR A 445 18.66 16.20 6.66
C TYR A 445 20.12 16.65 6.54
N ASP A 446 20.61 17.01 5.34
CA ASP A 446 21.99 17.51 5.14
C ASP A 446 22.27 18.77 5.97
N ALA A 447 21.34 19.72 6.00
CA ALA A 447 21.46 20.92 6.82
C ALA A 447 21.62 20.59 8.32
N LYS A 448 20.93 19.57 8.85
CA LYS A 448 21.07 19.14 10.25
C LYS A 448 22.36 18.33 10.50
N ARG A 449 22.86 17.64 9.48
CA ARG A 449 24.13 16.90 9.52
C ARG A 449 25.36 17.81 9.40
N TYR A 450 25.15 19.12 9.04
CA TYR A 450 26.28 20.04 8.83
C TYR A 450 27.19 20.13 10.05
N LYS A 451 28.42 19.67 9.88
CA LYS A 451 29.48 19.61 10.92
C LYS A 451 29.09 18.90 12.22
N ASP A 452 28.14 17.98 12.15
CA ASP A 452 27.62 17.22 13.30
C ASP A 452 27.12 18.09 14.48
N ILE A 453 26.68 19.31 14.18
CA ILE A 453 26.27 20.26 15.21
C ILE A 453 24.95 19.85 15.85
N THR A 454 23.93 19.54 15.04
CA THR A 454 22.60 19.16 15.52
C THR A 454 22.39 17.66 15.47
N LEU A 455 22.67 17.04 14.32
CA LEU A 455 22.48 15.63 14.06
C LEU A 455 23.82 14.98 13.71
N GLN A 456 24.19 13.90 14.41
CA GLN A 456 25.36 13.09 14.09
C GLN A 456 25.05 12.06 13.01
N GLU A 457 26.12 11.40 12.52
CA GLU A 457 25.99 10.22 11.67
C GLU A 457 25.07 9.18 12.33
N LEU A 458 24.26 8.55 11.52
CA LEU A 458 23.29 7.57 11.98
C LEU A 458 23.97 6.31 12.55
N GLU A 459 23.27 5.66 13.47
CA GLU A 459 23.71 4.42 14.11
C GLU A 459 22.94 3.24 13.55
N ILE A 460 23.66 2.16 13.18
CA ILE A 460 23.06 0.91 12.75
C ILE A 460 23.12 -0.12 13.87
N VAL A 461 21.99 -0.67 14.25
CA VAL A 461 21.87 -1.87 15.06
C VAL A 461 21.43 -3.02 14.16
N VAL A 462 22.20 -4.10 14.17
CA VAL A 462 21.85 -5.29 13.39
C VAL A 462 20.80 -6.10 14.15
N ALA A 463 19.67 -6.31 13.52
CA ALA A 463 18.63 -7.18 14.02
C ALA A 463 19.02 -8.65 13.80
N ARG A 464 18.75 -9.49 14.78
CA ARG A 464 18.87 -10.94 14.58
C ARG A 464 17.87 -11.44 13.54
N PRO A 465 18.14 -12.60 12.90
CA PRO A 465 17.21 -13.16 11.94
C PRO A 465 15.79 -13.34 12.52
N ALA A 466 14.78 -13.00 11.73
CA ALA A 466 13.35 -13.09 12.06
C ALA A 466 12.89 -12.24 13.26
N LEU A 467 13.69 -11.25 13.70
CA LEU A 467 13.32 -10.38 14.83
C LEU A 467 11.97 -9.69 14.61
N PHE A 468 11.77 -9.10 13.44
CA PHE A 468 10.54 -8.37 13.11
C PHE A 468 9.33 -9.30 12.97
N ASP A 469 9.53 -10.52 12.49
CA ASP A 469 8.47 -11.53 12.45
C ASP A 469 8.07 -11.98 13.86
N ASP A 470 9.05 -12.19 14.74
CA ASP A 470 8.81 -12.56 16.14
C ASP A 470 8.07 -11.45 16.88
N TRP A 471 8.45 -10.20 16.66
CA TRP A 471 7.74 -9.05 17.21
C TRP A 471 6.30 -8.96 16.68
N LEU A 472 6.06 -9.13 15.38
CA LEU A 472 4.72 -9.19 14.81
C LEU A 472 3.92 -10.37 15.38
N ARG A 473 4.56 -11.53 15.59
CA ARG A 473 3.94 -12.72 16.18
C ARG A 473 3.51 -12.47 17.63
N SER A 474 4.38 -11.83 18.44
CA SER A 474 4.06 -11.50 19.85
C SER A 474 2.84 -10.59 19.98
N ARG A 475 2.54 -9.81 18.95
CA ARG A 475 1.37 -8.94 18.86
C ARG A 475 0.17 -9.57 18.15
N GLY A 476 0.23 -10.85 17.78
CA GLY A 476 -0.80 -11.53 17.01
C GLY A 476 -1.00 -10.93 15.60
N LYS A 477 0.04 -10.31 15.06
CA LYS A 477 -0.01 -9.56 13.79
C LYS A 477 0.82 -10.21 12.68
N LEU A 478 1.45 -11.35 12.91
CA LEU A 478 2.15 -12.07 11.86
C LEU A 478 1.12 -12.67 10.90
N GLY A 479 1.32 -12.45 9.63
CA GLY A 479 0.53 -13.11 8.60
C GLY A 479 -0.68 -12.33 8.09
N GLY A 480 -0.81 -11.05 8.32
CA GLY A 480 -1.84 -10.17 7.72
C GLY A 480 -1.23 -9.03 6.90
N GLN A 481 -1.95 -7.96 6.69
CA GLN A 481 -1.42 -6.73 6.07
C GLN A 481 -0.58 -5.89 7.08
N HIS A 482 -0.15 -6.52 8.17
CA HIS A 482 0.59 -5.82 9.20
C HIS A 482 2.02 -5.55 8.73
N LYS A 483 2.49 -4.33 8.96
CA LYS A 483 3.81 -3.85 8.57
C LYS A 483 4.50 -3.27 9.79
N VAL A 484 5.80 -3.43 9.83
CA VAL A 484 6.64 -2.68 10.77
C VAL A 484 6.64 -1.22 10.32
N PRO A 485 6.33 -0.24 11.20
CA PRO A 485 6.50 1.17 10.88
C PRO A 485 7.97 1.47 10.57
N ARG A 486 8.22 2.01 9.38
CA ARG A 486 9.58 2.25 8.87
C ARG A 486 10.31 3.35 9.64
N LEU A 487 9.60 4.43 9.91
CA LEU A 487 10.12 5.61 10.58
C LEU A 487 9.15 6.05 11.68
N SER A 488 9.68 6.50 12.80
CA SER A 488 8.89 7.00 13.93
C SER A 488 9.58 8.20 14.57
N ASN A 489 8.80 9.24 14.92
CA ASN A 489 9.29 10.35 15.75
C ASN A 489 9.48 9.98 17.23
N HIS A 490 8.96 8.81 17.65
CA HIS A 490 9.03 8.31 19.03
C HIS A 490 9.78 6.99 19.08
N ARG A 491 10.40 6.71 20.23
CA ARG A 491 11.23 5.53 20.40
C ARG A 491 10.49 4.28 20.89
N ASP A 492 9.26 4.40 21.33
CA ASP A 492 8.51 3.29 21.97
C ASP A 492 8.56 2.00 21.15
N LEU A 493 8.33 2.13 19.82
CA LEU A 493 8.34 1.00 18.90
C LEU A 493 9.72 0.35 18.80
N ILE A 494 10.76 1.16 18.53
CA ILE A 494 12.11 0.63 18.32
C ILE A 494 12.67 0.02 19.61
N GLU A 495 12.38 0.62 20.77
CA GLU A 495 12.79 0.09 22.07
C GLU A 495 12.14 -1.28 22.35
N GLU A 496 10.87 -1.43 22.05
CA GLU A 496 10.18 -2.70 22.20
C GLU A 496 10.81 -3.80 21.34
N ILE A 497 11.14 -3.50 20.08
CA ILE A 497 11.78 -4.46 19.18
C ILE A 497 13.22 -4.75 19.61
N LEU A 498 13.97 -3.70 20.03
CA LEU A 498 15.33 -3.85 20.55
C LEU A 498 15.40 -4.76 21.78
N ALA A 499 14.41 -4.69 22.68
CA ALA A 499 14.31 -5.56 23.84
C ALA A 499 14.20 -7.06 23.48
N MET A 500 13.77 -7.38 22.26
CA MET A 500 13.69 -8.74 21.74
C MET A 500 14.93 -9.15 20.91
N ASN A 501 15.87 -8.21 20.70
CA ASN A 501 17.08 -8.43 19.91
C ASN A 501 18.21 -9.04 20.77
N VAL A 502 17.93 -10.14 21.45
CA VAL A 502 18.84 -10.84 22.36
C VAL A 502 19.35 -12.13 21.73
#